data_eddcd20152b43b58c06e6d837c3052e3
#
_entry.id   eddcd20152b43b58c06e6d837c3052e3
#
_cell.length_a   1.000
_cell.length_b   1.000
_cell.length_c   1.000
_cell.angle_alpha   90.00
_cell.angle_beta   90.00
_cell.angle_gamma   90.00
#
_symmetry.space_group_name_H-M   'P 1'
#
loop_
_entity.id
_entity.type
_entity.pdbx_description
1 polymer ?
#
loop_
_entity_poly.entity_id
_entity_poly.type
_entity_poly.pdbx_seq_one_letter_code
_entity_poly.pdbx_strand_id
1 'polypeptide(L)'
;MAGTDISKFILRRAAKRERAIEFAVASSYHLPVADGSIDLLINCFSPLALAEFRRVLKPGGTMLYVVPSEMHLWELKEVLYDEPYPNEVKQTPYEGFAYEEIRHVERVIHLPCQEDIHALFRMTPYCWKTPRAGAVRLTALKELDCRISFDIHVFHRKLEK
;
A
#
# COMPACT_ATOMS: atom_id res chain seq x y z
N MET A 1 -3.31 19.66 -0.17
CA MET A 1 -2.97 18.21 -0.15
C MET A 1 -2.16 17.89 -1.41
N ALA A 2 -1.14 17.02 -1.29
CA ALA A 2 -0.34 16.60 -2.43
C ALA A 2 -0.22 15.08 -2.46
N GLY A 3 -0.06 14.50 -3.66
CA GLY A 3 0.17 13.07 -3.88
C GLY A 3 1.38 12.82 -4.78
N THR A 4 2.16 11.79 -4.49
CA THR A 4 3.33 11.44 -5.27
C THR A 4 3.33 9.96 -5.66
N ASP A 5 3.85 9.65 -6.82
CA ASP A 5 4.12 8.30 -7.30
C ASP A 5 5.26 8.36 -8.33
N ILE A 6 5.96 7.25 -8.55
CA ILE A 6 6.98 7.16 -9.61
C ILE A 6 6.34 6.99 -11.01
N SER A 7 5.08 6.56 -11.07
CA SER A 7 4.36 6.30 -12.31
C SER A 7 3.60 7.54 -12.81
N LYS A 8 4.18 8.23 -13.77
CA LYS A 8 3.51 9.35 -14.46
C LYS A 8 2.15 8.98 -15.07
N PHE A 9 1.94 7.72 -15.45
CA PHE A 9 0.69 7.27 -16.04
C PHE A 9 -0.44 7.19 -15.01
N ILE A 10 -0.13 6.71 -13.80
CA ILE A 10 -1.09 6.66 -12.68
C ILE A 10 -1.41 8.07 -12.23
N LEU A 11 -0.41 8.93 -12.06
CA LEU A 11 -0.63 10.32 -11.64
C LEU A 11 -1.46 11.13 -12.63
N ARG A 12 -1.32 10.89 -13.95
CA ARG A 12 -2.21 11.51 -14.95
C ARG A 12 -3.68 11.12 -14.76
N ARG A 13 -3.96 9.88 -14.37
CA ARG A 13 -5.33 9.43 -14.07
C ARG A 13 -5.82 10.04 -12.76
N ALA A 14 -4.99 10.05 -11.72
CA ALA A 14 -5.31 10.64 -10.43
C ALA A 14 -5.65 12.13 -10.55
N ALA A 15 -4.82 12.90 -11.25
CA ALA A 15 -5.04 14.35 -11.47
C ALA A 15 -6.30 14.67 -12.30
N LYS A 16 -6.74 13.74 -13.16
CA LYS A 16 -8.02 13.89 -13.87
C LYS A 16 -9.23 13.62 -12.99
N ARG A 17 -9.07 12.70 -12.02
CA ARG A 17 -10.13 12.27 -11.11
C ARG A 17 -10.34 13.26 -9.96
N GLU A 18 -9.24 13.79 -9.42
CA GLU A 18 -9.28 14.69 -8.26
C GLU A 18 -8.42 15.94 -8.52
N ARG A 19 -9.08 17.06 -8.76
CA ARG A 19 -8.43 18.34 -9.10
C ARG A 19 -7.98 19.16 -7.90
N ALA A 20 -8.49 18.83 -6.71
CA ALA A 20 -8.12 19.51 -5.46
C ALA A 20 -6.78 19.02 -4.88
N ILE A 21 -6.20 17.98 -5.47
CA ILE A 21 -4.92 17.41 -5.06
C ILE A 21 -3.84 17.76 -6.09
N GLU A 22 -2.73 18.29 -5.65
CA GLU A 22 -1.54 18.48 -6.47
C GLU A 22 -0.77 17.17 -6.57
N PHE A 23 -0.38 16.77 -7.80
CA PHE A 23 0.34 15.52 -8.03
C PHE A 23 1.70 15.78 -8.64
N ALA A 24 2.73 15.11 -8.10
CA ALA A 24 4.09 15.15 -8.60
C ALA A 24 4.69 13.76 -8.81
N VAL A 25 5.41 13.56 -9.91
CA VAL A 25 6.21 12.35 -10.11
C VAL A 25 7.45 12.43 -9.25
N ALA A 26 7.53 11.58 -8.21
CA ALA A 26 8.64 11.58 -7.26
C ALA A 26 8.85 10.19 -6.66
N SER A 27 10.07 9.95 -6.19
CA SER A 27 10.41 8.80 -5.36
C SER A 27 10.09 9.08 -3.90
N SER A 28 9.67 8.07 -3.15
CA SER A 28 9.51 8.15 -1.68
C SER A 28 10.81 8.55 -0.97
N TYR A 29 11.96 8.31 -1.59
CA TYR A 29 13.27 8.67 -1.05
C TYR A 29 13.70 10.11 -1.36
N HIS A 30 12.93 10.82 -2.18
CA HIS A 30 13.21 12.22 -2.54
C HIS A 30 11.90 12.93 -2.92
N LEU A 31 11.23 13.46 -1.92
CA LEU A 31 9.94 14.13 -2.07
C LEU A 31 10.15 15.62 -2.40
N PRO A 32 9.42 16.19 -3.37
CA PRO A 32 9.50 17.60 -3.74
C PRO A 32 8.75 18.48 -2.73
N VAL A 33 9.10 18.36 -1.47
CA VAL A 33 8.44 18.99 -0.33
C VAL A 33 9.50 19.56 0.60
N ALA A 34 9.26 20.75 1.13
CA ALA A 34 10.17 21.42 2.07
C ALA A 34 10.28 20.66 3.41
N ASP A 35 11.40 20.84 4.09
CA ASP A 35 11.65 20.26 5.40
C ASP A 35 10.61 20.73 6.42
N GLY A 36 10.14 19.80 7.26
CA GLY A 36 9.23 20.10 8.36
C GLY A 36 7.95 20.84 7.95
N SER A 37 7.40 20.56 6.77
CA SER A 37 6.24 21.25 6.21
C SER A 37 4.94 20.46 6.24
N ILE A 38 5.01 19.15 6.50
CA ILE A 38 3.86 18.23 6.44
C ILE A 38 3.38 17.87 7.85
N ASP A 39 2.09 17.97 8.09
CA ASP A 39 1.44 17.54 9.34
C ASP A 39 1.10 16.04 9.32
N LEU A 40 0.67 15.52 8.15
CA LEU A 40 0.26 14.14 7.94
C LEU A 40 0.86 13.58 6.66
N LEU A 41 1.58 12.47 6.76
CA LEU A 41 2.10 11.70 5.65
C LEU A 41 1.40 10.33 5.60
N ILE A 42 0.90 9.95 4.43
CA ILE A 42 0.32 8.63 4.19
C ILE A 42 1.23 7.88 3.23
N ASN A 43 1.85 6.80 3.68
CA ASN A 43 2.62 5.87 2.85
C ASN A 43 1.80 4.60 2.62
N CYS A 44 1.31 4.40 1.38
CA CYS A 44 0.45 3.29 1.03
C CYS A 44 1.15 2.39 0.01
N PHE A 45 1.54 1.17 0.41
CA PHE A 45 2.21 0.16 -0.44
C PHE A 45 3.49 0.66 -1.14
N SER A 46 4.12 1.65 -0.58
CA SER A 46 5.32 2.29 -1.12
C SER A 46 6.52 2.00 -0.22
N PRO A 47 7.76 2.06 -0.73
CA PRO A 47 8.95 1.88 0.09
C PRO A 47 8.98 2.80 1.31
N LEU A 48 9.43 2.29 2.44
CA LEU A 48 9.51 3.03 3.69
C LEU A 48 10.83 3.83 3.74
N ALA A 49 10.76 5.10 3.33
CA ALA A 49 11.90 6.01 3.26
C ALA A 49 12.00 6.88 4.54
N LEU A 50 12.32 6.27 5.67
CA LEU A 50 12.25 6.89 7.01
C LEU A 50 13.00 8.22 7.13
N ALA A 51 14.21 8.32 6.58
CA ALA A 51 15.01 9.54 6.63
C ALA A 51 14.28 10.70 5.92
N GLU A 52 13.70 10.43 4.75
CA GLU A 52 12.97 11.42 3.97
C GLU A 52 11.63 11.76 4.63
N PHE A 53 10.93 10.78 5.18
CA PHE A 53 9.67 11.01 5.90
C PHE A 53 9.88 11.84 7.16
N ARG A 54 10.99 11.59 7.88
CA ARG A 54 11.41 12.42 9.00
C ARG A 54 11.76 13.86 8.57
N ARG A 55 12.43 14.03 7.41
CA ARG A 55 12.78 15.36 6.90
C ARG A 55 11.53 16.21 6.64
N VAL A 56 10.53 15.66 5.94
CA VAL A 56 9.36 16.42 5.48
C VAL A 56 8.28 16.62 6.54
N LEU A 57 8.12 15.68 7.48
CA LEU A 57 7.15 15.81 8.57
C LEU A 57 7.59 16.88 9.57
N LYS A 58 6.65 17.65 10.07
CA LYS A 58 6.86 18.52 11.24
C LYS A 58 7.20 17.69 12.48
N PRO A 59 7.94 18.25 13.47
CA PRO A 59 8.03 17.62 14.79
C PRO A 59 6.62 17.36 15.36
N GLY A 60 6.34 16.15 15.81
CA GLY A 60 5.00 15.70 16.23
C GLY A 60 4.04 15.38 15.08
N GLY A 61 4.43 15.57 13.83
CA GLY A 61 3.62 15.18 12.66
C GLY A 61 3.38 13.67 12.58
N THR A 62 2.28 13.28 11.97
CA THR A 62 1.81 11.89 11.91
C THR A 62 2.21 11.20 10.62
N MET A 63 2.67 9.95 10.70
CA MET A 63 2.86 9.05 9.58
C MET A 63 1.89 7.87 9.68
N LEU A 64 1.07 7.68 8.65
CA LEU A 64 0.27 6.49 8.44
C LEU A 64 1.00 5.57 7.45
N TYR A 65 1.37 4.39 7.90
CA TYR A 65 2.01 3.37 7.06
C TYR A 65 1.04 2.23 6.81
N VAL A 66 0.51 2.15 5.59
CA VAL A 66 -0.51 1.19 5.18
C VAL A 66 0.16 0.01 4.51
N VAL A 67 -0.04 -1.17 5.06
CA VAL A 67 0.52 -2.44 4.57
C VAL A 67 -0.57 -3.51 4.46
N PRO A 68 -0.37 -4.54 3.63
CA PRO A 68 -1.24 -5.71 3.65
C PRO A 68 -1.19 -6.38 5.03
N SER A 69 -2.35 -6.70 5.59
CA SER A 69 -2.41 -7.53 6.79
C SER A 69 -2.18 -9.00 6.48
N GLU A 70 -2.15 -9.82 7.51
CA GLU A 70 -1.85 -11.25 7.44
C GLU A 70 -2.67 -11.98 6.36
N MET A 71 -3.98 -11.77 6.33
CA MET A 71 -4.92 -12.46 5.43
C MET A 71 -5.32 -11.66 4.18
N HIS A 72 -4.54 -10.63 3.83
CA HIS A 72 -4.81 -9.85 2.63
C HIS A 72 -4.74 -10.70 1.36
N LEU A 73 -5.83 -10.66 0.55
CA LEU A 73 -6.00 -11.43 -0.70
C LEU A 73 -5.84 -12.95 -0.51
N TRP A 74 -6.32 -13.47 0.62
CA TRP A 74 -6.16 -14.90 0.94
C TRP A 74 -6.80 -15.80 -0.10
N GLU A 75 -8.03 -15.53 -0.51
CA GLU A 75 -8.78 -16.32 -1.48
C GLU A 75 -8.10 -16.32 -2.86
N LEU A 76 -7.46 -15.20 -3.23
CA LEU A 76 -6.63 -15.17 -4.44
C LEU A 76 -5.38 -16.06 -4.27
N LYS A 77 -4.73 -16.04 -3.11
CA LYS A 77 -3.56 -16.90 -2.84
C LYS A 77 -3.91 -18.40 -2.90
N GLU A 78 -5.08 -18.80 -2.39
CA GLU A 78 -5.57 -20.18 -2.46
C GLU A 78 -5.72 -20.68 -3.90
N VAL A 79 -6.12 -19.79 -4.81
CA VAL A 79 -6.16 -20.11 -6.24
C VAL A 79 -4.77 -20.24 -6.84
N LEU A 80 -3.84 -19.35 -6.45
CA LEU A 80 -2.52 -19.25 -7.08
C LEU A 80 -1.52 -20.30 -6.58
N TYR A 81 -1.61 -20.72 -5.31
CA TYR A 81 -0.62 -21.57 -4.65
C TYR A 81 -1.26 -22.84 -4.09
N ASP A 82 -0.55 -23.96 -4.18
CA ASP A 82 -0.99 -25.22 -3.58
C ASP A 82 -0.88 -25.17 -2.04
N GLU A 83 0.09 -24.42 -1.53
CA GLU A 83 0.27 -24.12 -0.12
C GLU A 83 0.29 -22.60 0.07
N PRO A 84 -0.87 -21.96 0.24
CA PRO A 84 -0.94 -20.53 0.48
C PRO A 84 -0.35 -20.20 1.87
N TYR A 85 0.31 -19.07 1.96
CA TYR A 85 0.95 -18.59 3.20
C TYR A 85 0.44 -17.19 3.57
N PRO A 86 0.27 -16.90 4.88
CA PRO A 86 -0.11 -15.58 5.34
C PRO A 86 1.00 -14.55 5.07
N ASN A 87 0.62 -13.27 5.03
CA ASN A 87 1.62 -12.22 4.98
C ASN A 87 2.29 -12.07 6.35
N GLU A 88 3.58 -11.75 6.35
CA GLU A 88 4.29 -11.45 7.58
C GLU A 88 3.88 -10.04 8.07
N VAL A 89 3.35 -9.97 9.29
CA VAL A 89 3.03 -8.70 9.95
C VAL A 89 4.13 -8.37 10.96
N LYS A 90 4.79 -7.23 10.77
CA LYS A 90 5.88 -6.78 11.66
C LYS A 90 5.49 -5.49 12.36
N GLN A 91 5.52 -5.52 13.68
CA GLN A 91 5.55 -4.32 14.50
C GLN A 91 7.02 -3.91 14.69
N THR A 92 7.50 -2.99 13.89
CA THR A 92 8.89 -2.55 13.94
C THR A 92 8.97 -1.14 14.47
N PRO A 93 9.69 -0.88 15.58
CA PRO A 93 10.01 0.47 15.99
C PRO A 93 10.98 1.10 14.98
N TYR A 94 10.74 2.34 14.60
CA TYR A 94 11.61 3.07 13.69
C TYR A 94 12.28 4.24 14.39
N GLU A 95 13.57 4.43 14.09
CA GLU A 95 14.34 5.54 14.63
C GLU A 95 13.73 6.87 14.22
N GLY A 96 13.61 7.81 15.18
CA GLY A 96 13.01 9.12 14.96
C GLY A 96 11.47 9.14 15.00
N PHE A 97 10.82 7.99 15.17
CA PHE A 97 9.37 7.87 15.27
C PHE A 97 8.95 7.23 16.60
N ALA A 98 7.83 7.69 17.13
CA ALA A 98 7.11 7.05 18.22
C ALA A 98 5.96 6.26 17.60
N TYR A 99 5.87 4.98 17.94
CA TYR A 99 4.77 4.11 17.52
C TYR A 99 3.57 4.34 18.41
N GLU A 100 2.38 4.47 17.86
CA GLU A 100 1.15 4.68 18.62
C GLU A 100 0.26 3.44 18.60
N GLU A 101 -0.28 3.06 17.43
CA GLU A 101 -1.24 1.97 17.30
C GLU A 101 -1.22 1.31 15.91
N ILE A 102 -1.91 0.16 15.79
CA ILE A 102 -2.33 -0.43 14.52
C ILE A 102 -3.85 -0.36 14.42
N ARG A 103 -4.35 0.10 13.27
CA ARG A 103 -5.76 0.04 12.89
C ARG A 103 -5.94 -0.97 11.77
N HIS A 104 -6.69 -2.02 12.07
CA HIS A 104 -7.02 -3.04 11.08
C HIS A 104 -8.28 -2.64 10.29
N VAL A 105 -8.22 -2.79 8.96
CA VAL A 105 -9.34 -2.53 8.05
C VAL A 105 -9.51 -3.74 7.14
N GLU A 106 -10.69 -4.32 7.13
CA GLU A 106 -11.00 -5.48 6.31
C GLU A 106 -12.34 -5.31 5.56
N ARG A 107 -12.38 -5.78 4.32
CA ARG A 107 -13.57 -5.86 3.46
C ARG A 107 -13.46 -7.07 2.55
N VAL A 108 -14.60 -7.62 2.15
CA VAL A 108 -14.67 -8.55 1.03
C VAL A 108 -15.11 -7.77 -0.21
N ILE A 109 -14.40 -7.94 -1.31
CA ILE A 109 -14.77 -7.41 -2.62
C ILE A 109 -15.24 -8.57 -3.49
N HIS A 110 -16.30 -8.33 -4.25
CA HIS A 110 -16.79 -9.24 -5.27
C HIS A 110 -16.21 -8.84 -6.63
N LEU A 111 -15.54 -9.78 -7.29
CA LEU A 111 -15.00 -9.67 -8.65
C LEU A 111 -15.90 -10.49 -9.58
N PRO A 112 -16.84 -9.85 -10.30
CA PRO A 112 -17.92 -10.56 -11.01
C PRO A 112 -17.49 -11.18 -12.34
N CYS A 113 -16.27 -10.97 -12.79
CA CYS A 113 -15.80 -11.46 -14.07
C CYS A 113 -14.29 -11.72 -14.07
N GLN A 114 -13.86 -12.52 -15.02
CA GLN A 114 -12.47 -12.87 -15.26
C GLN A 114 -11.56 -11.65 -15.46
N GLU A 115 -12.07 -10.60 -16.11
CA GLU A 115 -11.32 -9.39 -16.39
C GLU A 115 -10.93 -8.65 -15.11
N ASP A 116 -11.85 -8.53 -14.15
CA ASP A 116 -11.60 -7.92 -12.85
C ASP A 116 -10.65 -8.77 -11.99
N ILE A 117 -10.79 -10.11 -12.03
CA ILE A 117 -9.87 -11.04 -11.36
C ILE A 117 -8.45 -10.87 -11.90
N HIS A 118 -8.29 -10.82 -13.21
CA HIS A 118 -6.99 -10.57 -13.85
C HIS A 118 -6.44 -9.19 -13.55
N ALA A 119 -7.28 -8.17 -13.50
CA ALA A 119 -6.85 -6.81 -13.14
C ALA A 119 -6.29 -6.78 -11.72
N LEU A 120 -7.00 -7.38 -10.74
CA LEU A 120 -6.51 -7.51 -9.37
C LEU A 120 -5.19 -8.29 -9.32
N PHE A 121 -5.11 -9.45 -9.94
CA PHE A 121 -3.90 -10.27 -9.97
C PHE A 121 -2.69 -9.50 -10.50
N ARG A 122 -2.85 -8.77 -11.61
CA ARG A 122 -1.77 -7.98 -12.24
C ARG A 122 -1.33 -6.78 -11.42
N MET A 123 -2.13 -6.28 -10.48
CA MET A 123 -1.76 -5.24 -9.53
C MET A 123 -0.87 -5.75 -8.40
N THR A 124 -0.78 -7.05 -8.21
CA THR A 124 -0.02 -7.66 -7.11
C THR A 124 1.34 -8.16 -7.57
N PRO A 125 2.33 -8.31 -6.65
CA PRO A 125 3.59 -8.97 -6.96
C PRO A 125 3.44 -10.46 -7.33
N TYR A 126 2.29 -11.06 -7.07
CA TYR A 126 2.01 -12.48 -7.34
C TYR A 126 2.11 -12.80 -8.84
N CYS A 127 1.75 -11.86 -9.72
CA CYS A 127 1.81 -12.06 -11.18
C CYS A 127 3.21 -12.45 -11.68
N TRP A 128 4.28 -12.11 -10.93
CA TRP A 128 5.66 -12.45 -11.26
C TRP A 128 6.16 -13.76 -10.65
N LYS A 129 5.44 -14.29 -9.66
CA LYS A 129 5.90 -15.44 -8.85
C LYS A 129 4.95 -16.64 -8.90
N THR A 130 3.79 -16.52 -9.53
CA THR A 130 2.77 -17.57 -9.57
C THR A 130 3.23 -18.76 -10.44
N PRO A 131 3.16 -20.00 -9.93
CA PRO A 131 3.38 -21.20 -10.72
C PRO A 131 2.39 -21.31 -11.89
N ARG A 132 2.81 -21.97 -12.97
CA ARG A 132 1.96 -22.16 -14.16
C ARG A 132 0.60 -22.79 -13.83
N ALA A 133 0.57 -23.77 -12.92
CA ALA A 133 -0.66 -24.42 -12.47
C ALA A 133 -1.64 -23.42 -11.84
N GLY A 134 -1.14 -22.52 -10.94
CA GLY A 134 -1.95 -21.46 -10.34
C GLY A 134 -2.48 -20.45 -11.36
N ALA A 135 -1.67 -20.10 -12.36
CA ALA A 135 -2.13 -19.23 -13.44
C ALA A 135 -3.26 -19.88 -14.25
N VAL A 136 -3.19 -21.18 -14.50
CA VAL A 136 -4.27 -21.94 -15.16
C VAL A 136 -5.54 -21.95 -14.31
N ARG A 137 -5.43 -22.22 -13.00
CA ARG A 137 -6.58 -22.16 -12.09
C ARG A 137 -7.25 -20.78 -12.10
N LEU A 138 -6.44 -19.71 -12.07
CA LEU A 138 -6.95 -18.35 -12.14
C LEU A 138 -7.76 -18.09 -13.41
N THR A 139 -7.33 -18.62 -14.57
CA THR A 139 -8.06 -18.43 -15.83
C THR A 139 -9.37 -19.21 -15.92
N ALA A 140 -9.58 -20.20 -15.05
CA ALA A 140 -10.81 -20.99 -15.00
C ALA A 140 -11.92 -20.34 -14.15
N LEU A 141 -11.58 -19.34 -13.32
CA LEU A 141 -12.55 -18.65 -12.47
C LEU A 141 -13.47 -17.76 -13.31
N LYS A 142 -14.74 -17.73 -12.96
CA LYS A 142 -15.74 -16.82 -13.54
C LYS A 142 -15.97 -15.60 -12.66
N GLU A 143 -15.88 -15.78 -11.36
CA GLU A 143 -16.03 -14.78 -10.30
C GLU A 143 -15.14 -15.13 -9.12
N LEU A 144 -14.87 -14.18 -8.26
CA LEU A 144 -14.09 -14.37 -7.04
C LEU A 144 -14.53 -13.37 -5.97
N ASP A 145 -14.91 -13.87 -4.80
CA ASP A 145 -14.97 -13.06 -3.59
C ASP A 145 -13.60 -13.05 -2.95
N CYS A 146 -13.05 -11.87 -2.71
CA CYS A 146 -11.69 -11.75 -2.24
C CYS A 146 -11.60 -10.75 -1.09
N ARG A 147 -10.94 -11.17 -0.03
CA ARG A 147 -10.67 -10.36 1.16
C ARG A 147 -9.60 -9.33 0.85
N ILE A 148 -9.92 -8.06 1.06
CA ILE A 148 -8.94 -6.99 1.15
C ILE A 148 -8.79 -6.61 2.62
N SER A 149 -7.57 -6.66 3.13
CA SER A 149 -7.29 -6.52 4.55
C SER A 149 -5.97 -5.79 4.74
N PHE A 150 -6.01 -4.67 5.48
CA PHE A 150 -4.88 -3.76 5.65
C PHE A 150 -4.64 -3.44 7.10
N ASP A 151 -3.37 -3.29 7.46
CA ASP A 151 -2.95 -2.73 8.73
C ASP A 151 -2.42 -1.31 8.50
N ILE A 152 -3.01 -0.37 9.19
CA ILE A 152 -2.60 1.04 9.20
C ILE A 152 -1.81 1.28 10.47
N HIS A 153 -0.49 1.32 10.35
CA HIS A 153 0.39 1.64 11.46
C HIS A 153 0.46 3.16 11.63
N VAL A 154 0.23 3.62 12.84
CA VAL A 154 0.26 5.05 13.19
C VAL A 154 1.55 5.37 13.94
N PHE A 155 2.29 6.34 13.44
CA PHE A 155 3.54 6.82 14.04
C PHE A 155 3.52 8.34 14.14
N HIS A 156 4.24 8.88 15.15
CA HIS A 156 4.51 10.30 15.25
C HIS A 156 6.01 10.58 15.14
N ARG A 157 6.38 11.61 14.37
CA ARG A 157 7.76 12.09 14.39
C ARG A 157 8.09 12.60 15.80
N LYS A 158 9.16 12.05 16.39
CA LYS A 158 9.64 12.49 17.73
C LYS A 158 10.03 13.95 17.71
N LEU A 159 9.76 14.64 18.81
CA LEU A 159 10.29 15.97 19.05
C LEU A 159 11.82 15.86 19.22
N GLU A 160 12.55 16.72 18.55
CA GLU A 160 14.00 16.85 18.78
C GLU A 160 14.19 17.54 20.13
N LYS A 161 15.01 16.94 21.00
CA LYS A 161 15.37 17.53 22.29
C LYS A 161 16.42 18.61 22.09
#